data_e94fac9d5fde94d68f0b89a618d3c2b1
#
_entry.id   e94fac9d5fde94d68f0b89a618d3c2b1
#
_cell.length_a   1.000
_cell.length_b   1.000
_cell.length_c   1.000
_cell.angle_alpha   90.00
_cell.angle_beta   90.00
_cell.angle_gamma   90.00
#
_symmetry.space_group_name_H-M   'P 1'
#
loop_
_entity.id
_entity.type
_entity.pdbx_description
1 polymer ?
#
loop_
_entity_poly.entity_id
_entity_poly.type
_entity_poly.pdbx_seq_one_letter_code
_entity_poly.pdbx_strand_id
1 'polypeptide(L)'
;MVSGRTSYSRALAAFDQAAILASLSDEITIRVAVHDEPLRGKDTASFLFGVLTQELTPFELTEEIVEGDKSVVLFETSLRGHRAHGLNVVKYQPDRLVGELTVFFRPLAAMQLVADVIGGHMAQRFGTPPPEGMR
;
A
#
# COMPACT_ATOMS: atom_id res chain seq x y z
N MET A 1 11.30 -13.88 7.14
CA MET A 1 10.37 -13.49 6.07
C MET A 1 9.09 -14.31 6.17
N VAL A 2 7.95 -13.69 5.98
CA VAL A 2 6.64 -14.32 6.03
C VAL A 2 6.08 -14.41 4.61
N SER A 3 5.51 -15.57 4.26
CA SER A 3 5.00 -15.80 2.89
C SER A 3 3.55 -15.37 2.68
N GLY A 4 2.83 -15.07 3.76
CA GLY A 4 1.45 -14.61 3.70
C GLY A 4 0.44 -15.73 3.89
N ARG A 5 -0.69 -15.38 4.53
CA ARG A 5 -1.78 -16.31 4.86
C ARG A 5 -3.06 -16.04 4.08
N THR A 6 -3.15 -14.90 3.40
CA THR A 6 -4.30 -14.51 2.58
C THR A 6 -3.85 -14.27 1.16
N SER A 7 -4.79 -14.16 0.23
CA SER A 7 -4.44 -13.84 -1.16
C SER A 7 -3.68 -12.52 -1.23
N TYR A 8 -4.15 -11.52 -0.48
CA TYR A 8 -3.49 -10.21 -0.47
C TYR A 8 -2.09 -10.30 0.11
N SER A 9 -1.93 -10.93 1.28
CA SER A 9 -0.61 -10.97 1.92
C SER A 9 0.39 -11.81 1.13
N ARG A 10 -0.06 -12.88 0.48
CA ARG A 10 0.81 -13.65 -0.40
C ARG A 10 1.27 -12.83 -1.60
N ALA A 11 0.35 -12.08 -2.20
CA ALA A 11 0.68 -11.20 -3.32
C ALA A 11 1.62 -10.09 -2.88
N LEU A 12 1.39 -9.53 -1.70
CA LEU A 12 2.24 -8.47 -1.15
C LEU A 12 3.64 -9.00 -0.84
N ALA A 13 3.74 -10.20 -0.27
CA ALA A 13 5.04 -10.81 0.03
C ALA A 13 5.85 -11.05 -1.26
N ALA A 14 5.18 -11.46 -2.33
CA ALA A 14 5.80 -11.61 -3.64
C ALA A 14 6.06 -10.26 -4.32
N PHE A 15 5.42 -9.23 -3.84
CA PHE A 15 5.48 -7.86 -4.35
C PHE A 15 5.19 -7.80 -5.86
N ASP A 16 4.16 -8.53 -6.26
CA ASP A 16 3.72 -8.66 -7.65
C ASP A 16 2.47 -7.82 -7.86
N GLN A 17 2.59 -6.78 -8.68
CA GLN A 17 1.49 -5.84 -8.93
C GLN A 17 0.22 -6.55 -9.40
N ALA A 18 0.32 -7.45 -10.37
CA ALA A 18 -0.86 -8.11 -10.92
C ALA A 18 -1.57 -8.96 -9.87
N ALA A 19 -0.80 -9.70 -9.05
CA ALA A 19 -1.37 -10.53 -8.00
C ALA A 19 -2.00 -9.67 -6.91
N ILE A 20 -1.36 -8.55 -6.55
CA ILE A 20 -1.93 -7.62 -5.57
C ILE A 20 -3.28 -7.11 -6.07
N LEU A 21 -3.35 -6.66 -7.32
CA LEU A 21 -4.59 -6.14 -7.88
C LEU A 21 -5.68 -7.18 -7.94
N ALA A 22 -5.32 -8.42 -8.25
CA ALA A 22 -6.29 -9.52 -8.29
C ALA A 22 -6.92 -9.80 -6.92
N SER A 23 -6.23 -9.43 -5.83
CA SER A 23 -6.73 -9.63 -4.47
C SER A 23 -7.62 -8.50 -3.99
N LEU A 24 -7.75 -7.40 -4.74
CA LEU A 24 -8.53 -6.23 -4.34
C LEU A 24 -9.92 -6.24 -4.96
N SER A 25 -10.88 -5.72 -4.21
CA SER A 25 -12.22 -5.46 -4.75
C SER A 25 -12.15 -4.35 -5.81
N ASP A 26 -13.06 -4.38 -6.78
CA ASP A 26 -13.18 -3.31 -7.76
C ASP A 26 -13.46 -1.96 -7.11
N GLU A 27 -14.09 -1.97 -5.93
CA GLU A 27 -14.45 -0.77 -5.19
C GLU A 27 -13.51 -0.51 -4.01
N ILE A 28 -12.27 -0.94 -4.13
CA ILE A 28 -11.26 -0.80 -3.07
C ILE A 28 -11.14 0.67 -2.62
N THR A 29 -11.05 0.86 -1.30
CA THR A 29 -10.72 2.14 -0.70
C THR A 29 -9.35 2.00 -0.03
N ILE A 30 -8.43 2.88 -0.39
CA ILE A 30 -7.07 2.87 0.17
C ILE A 30 -6.85 4.17 0.93
N ARG A 31 -6.58 4.04 2.23
CA ARG A 31 -6.24 5.18 3.08
C ARG A 31 -4.73 5.22 3.19
N VAL A 32 -4.14 6.22 2.54
CA VAL A 32 -2.68 6.35 2.49
C VAL A 32 -2.17 7.10 3.72
N ALA A 33 -0.86 6.98 3.97
CA ALA A 33 -0.26 7.46 5.21
C ALA A 33 -0.08 8.98 5.25
N VAL A 34 -0.12 9.66 4.10
CA VAL A 34 0.37 11.04 4.00
C VAL A 34 -0.72 12.08 3.82
N HIS A 35 -1.96 11.68 3.64
CA HIS A 35 -3.10 12.61 3.60
C HIS A 35 -4.38 11.88 4.02
N ASP A 36 -5.40 12.66 4.33
CA ASP A 36 -6.64 12.13 4.87
C ASP A 36 -7.61 11.64 3.78
N GLU A 37 -7.54 12.21 2.60
CA GLU A 37 -8.43 11.86 1.49
C GLU A 37 -8.10 10.46 0.98
N PRO A 38 -9.06 9.50 1.00
CA PRO A 38 -8.77 8.16 0.52
C PRO A 38 -8.70 8.09 -1.00
N LEU A 39 -7.94 7.13 -1.50
CA LEU A 39 -7.93 6.77 -2.91
C LEU A 39 -8.97 5.69 -3.14
N ARG A 40 -9.67 5.73 -4.28
CA ARG A 40 -10.75 4.80 -4.53
C ARG A 40 -10.65 4.20 -5.91
N GLY A 41 -11.04 2.92 -5.99
CA GLY A 41 -11.18 2.22 -7.25
C GLY A 41 -9.94 1.50 -7.70
N LYS A 42 -10.16 0.51 -8.56
CA LYS A 42 -9.10 -0.39 -8.98
C LYS A 42 -8.13 0.26 -9.95
N ASP A 43 -8.58 1.22 -10.76
CA ASP A 43 -7.68 1.92 -11.67
C ASP A 43 -6.65 2.74 -10.91
N THR A 44 -7.10 3.46 -9.87
CA THR A 44 -6.20 4.21 -9.00
C THR A 44 -5.25 3.27 -8.26
N ALA A 45 -5.77 2.16 -7.74
CA ALA A 45 -4.97 1.16 -7.05
C ALA A 45 -3.93 0.55 -7.98
N SER A 46 -4.29 0.30 -9.24
CA SER A 46 -3.36 -0.24 -10.22
C SER A 46 -2.15 0.68 -10.40
N PHE A 47 -2.40 1.96 -10.58
CA PHE A 47 -1.31 2.91 -10.74
C PHE A 47 -0.47 3.01 -9.47
N LEU A 48 -1.13 3.11 -8.31
CA LEU A 48 -0.43 3.22 -7.03
C LEU A 48 0.50 2.03 -6.81
N PHE A 49 -0.01 0.81 -6.95
CA PHE A 49 0.82 -0.38 -6.74
C PHE A 49 1.89 -0.55 -7.81
N GLY A 50 1.63 -0.06 -9.03
CA GLY A 50 2.67 -0.01 -10.04
C GLY A 50 3.85 0.85 -9.61
N VAL A 51 3.58 2.01 -9.03
CA VAL A 51 4.62 2.89 -8.49
C VAL A 51 5.30 2.25 -7.27
N LEU A 52 4.51 1.71 -6.34
CA LEU A 52 5.05 1.13 -5.11
C LEU A 52 5.99 -0.04 -5.39
N THR A 53 5.61 -0.92 -6.32
CA THR A 53 6.45 -2.08 -6.63
C THR A 53 7.75 -1.70 -7.33
N GLN A 54 7.83 -0.51 -7.90
CA GLN A 54 9.07 0.02 -8.47
C GLN A 54 9.92 0.74 -7.45
N GLU A 55 9.28 1.53 -6.58
CA GLU A 55 10.00 2.44 -5.69
C GLU A 55 10.40 1.81 -4.37
N LEU A 56 9.60 0.90 -3.82
CA LEU A 56 9.87 0.27 -2.53
C LEU A 56 10.68 -1.00 -2.76
N THR A 57 12.01 -0.90 -2.63
CA THR A 57 12.87 -2.05 -2.90
C THR A 57 14.10 -2.00 -1.99
N PRO A 58 14.47 -3.11 -1.34
CA PRO A 58 13.74 -4.38 -1.29
C PRO A 58 12.48 -4.28 -0.43
N PHE A 59 11.57 -5.21 -0.56
CA PHE A 59 10.33 -5.27 0.21
C PHE A 59 10.22 -6.64 0.88
N GLU A 60 9.97 -6.65 2.19
CA GLU A 60 9.89 -7.89 2.94
C GLU A 60 8.72 -7.85 3.92
N LEU A 61 7.84 -8.84 3.81
CA LEU A 61 6.75 -9.03 4.77
C LEU A 61 7.36 -9.68 6.02
N THR A 62 7.20 -9.05 7.18
CA THR A 62 7.87 -9.51 8.40
C THR A 62 6.92 -10.19 9.37
N GLU A 63 5.65 -9.80 9.38
CA GLU A 63 4.69 -10.35 10.34
C GLU A 63 3.27 -10.19 9.80
N GLU A 64 2.40 -11.13 10.14
CA GLU A 64 0.99 -11.05 9.76
C GLU A 64 0.13 -11.55 10.91
N ILE A 65 -0.91 -10.77 11.23
CA ILE A 65 -1.91 -11.12 12.22
C ILE A 65 -3.25 -11.16 11.52
N VAL A 66 -3.95 -12.28 11.59
CA VAL A 66 -5.26 -12.45 10.92
C VAL A 66 -6.30 -12.76 11.97
N GLU A 67 -7.41 -12.03 11.93
CA GLU A 67 -8.54 -12.29 12.80
C GLU A 67 -9.84 -12.00 12.05
N GLY A 68 -10.60 -13.05 11.75
CA GLY A 68 -11.87 -12.91 11.06
C GLY A 68 -11.69 -12.29 9.67
N ASP A 69 -12.37 -11.18 9.46
CA ASP A 69 -12.34 -10.47 8.17
C ASP A 69 -11.31 -9.33 8.15
N LYS A 70 -10.38 -9.33 9.11
CA LYS A 70 -9.33 -8.31 9.21
C LYS A 70 -7.97 -8.95 9.32
N SER A 71 -6.95 -8.24 8.82
CA SER A 71 -5.57 -8.61 9.09
C SER A 71 -4.71 -7.37 9.22
N VAL A 72 -3.55 -7.57 9.84
CA VAL A 72 -2.50 -6.56 9.91
C VAL A 72 -1.25 -7.21 9.37
N VAL A 73 -0.65 -6.60 8.36
CA VAL A 73 0.61 -7.09 7.78
C VAL A 73 1.69 -6.04 7.99
N LEU A 74 2.80 -6.47 8.57
CA LEU A 74 3.94 -5.61 8.83
C LEU A 74 5.02 -5.91 7.80
N PHE A 75 5.73 -4.85 7.38
CA PHE A 75 6.78 -5.01 6.38
C PHE A 75 7.93 -4.05 6.61
N GLU A 76 9.07 -4.40 6.05
CA GLU A 76 10.24 -3.54 5.99
C GLU A 76 10.59 -3.34 4.52
N THR A 77 11.02 -2.14 4.20
CA THR A 77 11.38 -1.81 2.84
C THR A 77 12.39 -0.67 2.82
N SER A 78 12.76 -0.23 1.65
CA SER A 78 13.55 0.99 1.46
C SER A 78 12.98 1.77 0.31
N LEU A 79 13.06 3.09 0.41
CA LEU A 79 12.66 4.00 -0.66
C LEU A 79 13.87 4.87 -0.97
N ARG A 80 14.43 4.66 -2.16
CA ARG A 80 15.64 5.39 -2.62
C ARG A 80 16.76 5.35 -1.58
N GLY A 81 16.97 4.16 -1.00
CA GLY A 81 18.03 3.94 -0.02
C GLY A 81 17.68 4.29 1.42
N HIS A 82 16.51 4.85 1.67
CA HIS A 82 16.06 5.19 3.03
C HIS A 82 15.16 4.09 3.57
N ARG A 83 15.53 3.53 4.70
CA ARG A 83 14.78 2.44 5.32
C ARG A 83 13.43 2.93 5.80
N ALA A 84 12.42 2.09 5.61
CA ALA A 84 11.07 2.36 6.06
C ALA A 84 10.46 1.09 6.64
N HIS A 85 9.62 1.27 7.64
CA HIS A 85 8.82 0.21 8.22
C HIS A 85 7.36 0.61 8.06
N GLY A 86 6.52 -0.35 7.73
CA GLY A 86 5.11 -0.03 7.58
C GLY A 86 4.23 -1.18 7.99
N LEU A 87 2.94 -0.87 8.03
CA LEU A 87 1.93 -1.90 8.17
C LEU A 87 0.68 -1.51 7.40
N ASN A 88 -0.04 -2.54 6.98
CA ASN A 88 -1.35 -2.37 6.37
C ASN A 88 -2.39 -2.97 7.29
N VAL A 89 -3.45 -2.21 7.56
CA VAL A 89 -4.66 -2.76 8.15
C VAL A 89 -5.59 -3.11 7.00
N VAL A 90 -5.98 -4.38 6.91
CA VAL A 90 -6.69 -4.93 5.75
C VAL A 90 -8.06 -5.40 6.19
N LYS A 91 -9.11 -4.96 5.48
CA LYS A 91 -10.47 -5.42 5.71
C LYS A 91 -10.97 -6.17 4.49
N TYR A 92 -11.41 -7.41 4.70
CA TYR A 92 -11.87 -8.30 3.64
C TYR A 92 -13.39 -8.28 3.55
N GLN A 93 -13.86 -8.35 2.31
CA GLN A 93 -15.29 -8.55 2.03
C GLN A 93 -15.64 -10.04 2.21
N PRO A 94 -16.96 -10.37 2.24
CA PRO A 94 -17.35 -11.79 2.30
C PRO A 94 -16.78 -12.66 1.20
N ASP A 95 -16.52 -12.07 0.01
CA ASP A 95 -15.89 -12.78 -1.11
C ASP A 95 -14.37 -12.91 -0.97
N ARG A 96 -13.82 -12.46 0.16
CA ARG A 96 -12.39 -12.51 0.50
C ARG A 96 -11.51 -11.55 -0.30
N LEU A 97 -12.10 -10.67 -1.11
CA LEU A 97 -11.36 -9.57 -1.71
C LEU A 97 -11.18 -8.45 -0.69
N VAL A 98 -10.11 -7.68 -0.85
CA VAL A 98 -9.83 -6.55 0.04
C VAL A 98 -10.76 -5.39 -0.33
N GLY A 99 -11.58 -4.96 0.63
CA GLY A 99 -12.48 -3.81 0.46
C GLY A 99 -11.89 -2.50 0.96
N GLU A 100 -11.06 -2.58 1.99
CA GLU A 100 -10.44 -1.39 2.57
C GLU A 100 -9.02 -1.70 3.02
N LEU A 101 -8.12 -0.79 2.72
CA LEU A 101 -6.71 -0.92 3.05
C LEU A 101 -6.25 0.40 3.66
N THR A 102 -5.65 0.34 4.87
CA THR A 102 -5.08 1.52 5.51
C THR A 102 -3.58 1.29 5.68
N VAL A 103 -2.79 2.26 5.27
CA VAL A 103 -1.33 2.15 5.22
C VAL A 103 -0.71 3.09 6.24
N PHE A 104 0.24 2.56 7.03
CA PHE A 104 1.03 3.33 8.00
C PHE A 104 2.50 3.14 7.70
N PHE A 105 3.28 4.19 7.90
CA PHE A 105 4.73 4.17 7.69
C PHE A 105 5.45 4.84 8.84
N ARG A 106 6.68 4.40 9.06
CA ARG A 106 7.63 5.06 9.95
C ARG A 106 9.04 4.94 9.35
N PRO A 107 10.02 5.77 9.71
CA PRO A 107 9.91 6.98 10.54
C PRO A 107 9.42 8.19 9.73
N LEU A 108 9.37 9.36 10.36
CA LEU A 108 8.87 10.58 9.71
C LEU A 108 9.61 10.90 8.40
N ALA A 109 10.93 10.75 8.39
CA ALA A 109 11.70 11.03 7.17
C ALA A 109 11.26 10.13 6.00
N ALA A 110 10.93 8.86 6.28
CA ALA A 110 10.43 7.96 5.24
C ALA A 110 9.05 8.40 4.77
N MET A 111 8.19 8.85 5.68
CA MET A 111 6.86 9.37 5.30
C MET A 111 6.96 10.59 4.41
N GLN A 112 7.87 11.50 4.70
CA GLN A 112 8.08 12.68 3.86
C GLN A 112 8.55 12.28 2.46
N LEU A 113 9.43 11.29 2.39
CA LEU A 113 9.92 10.79 1.11
C LEU A 113 8.80 10.09 0.33
N VAL A 114 7.95 9.33 1.00
CA VAL A 114 6.77 8.71 0.39
C VAL A 114 5.87 9.80 -0.20
N ALA A 115 5.61 10.86 0.58
CA ALA A 115 4.78 11.97 0.11
C ALA A 115 5.37 12.60 -1.15
N ASP A 116 6.68 12.83 -1.18
CA ASP A 116 7.32 13.47 -2.32
C ASP A 116 7.37 12.56 -3.54
N VAL A 117 7.82 11.33 -3.37
CA VAL A 117 8.05 10.41 -4.49
C VAL A 117 6.73 9.84 -5.00
N ILE A 118 5.96 9.24 -4.12
CA ILE A 118 4.71 8.58 -4.52
C ILE A 118 3.66 9.64 -4.86
N GLY A 119 3.55 10.68 -4.04
CA GLY A 119 2.64 11.78 -4.31
C GLY A 119 2.95 12.48 -5.61
N GLY A 120 4.24 12.63 -5.95
CA GLY A 120 4.65 13.21 -7.21
C GLY A 120 4.19 12.39 -8.43
N HIS A 121 4.36 11.06 -8.36
CA HIS A 121 3.88 10.15 -9.40
C HIS A 121 2.36 10.23 -9.55
N MET A 122 1.64 10.25 -8.44
CA MET A 122 0.18 10.30 -8.45
C MET A 122 -0.33 11.61 -9.04
N ALA A 123 0.26 12.74 -8.65
CA ALA A 123 -0.11 14.05 -9.18
C ALA A 123 0.16 14.13 -10.69
N GLN A 124 1.28 13.60 -11.13
CA GLN A 124 1.63 13.60 -12.54
C GLN A 124 0.66 12.77 -13.37
N ARG A 125 0.28 11.59 -12.86
CA ARG A 125 -0.61 10.67 -13.57
C ARG A 125 -2.04 11.19 -13.67
N PHE A 126 -2.55 11.80 -12.59
CA PHE A 126 -3.95 12.22 -12.53
C PHE A 126 -4.14 13.70 -12.80
N GLY A 127 -3.06 14.46 -13.03
CA GLY A 127 -3.14 15.87 -13.35
C GLY A 127 -3.69 16.74 -12.23
N THR A 128 -3.76 16.21 -11.02
CA THR A 128 -4.29 16.91 -9.86
C THR A 128 -3.17 17.17 -8.88
N PRO A 129 -2.95 18.42 -8.43
CA PRO A 129 -1.94 18.69 -7.43
C PRO A 129 -2.22 17.88 -6.16
N PRO A 130 -1.18 17.41 -5.45
CA PRO A 130 -1.41 16.69 -4.20
C PRO A 130 -2.09 17.60 -3.18
N PRO A 131 -2.84 17.02 -2.23
CA PRO A 131 -3.40 17.79 -1.13
C PRO A 131 -2.33 18.50 -0.33
N GLU A 132 -2.74 19.49 0.44
CA GLU A 132 -1.84 20.36 1.20
C GLU A 132 -0.80 19.57 1.99
N GLY A 133 -1.19 18.50 2.63
CA GLY A 133 -0.29 17.71 3.45
C GLY A 133 0.74 16.90 2.68
N MET A 134 0.68 16.88 1.36
CA MET A 134 1.57 16.10 0.52
C MET A 134 2.65 16.95 -0.15
N ARG A 135 2.65 18.23 0.05
CA ARG A 135 3.60 19.14 -0.61
C ARG A 135 4.83 19.39 0.24
#